data_e60182a1326f5723703ed5c04b5e5984
#
_entry.id   e60182a1326f5723703ed5c04b5e5984
#
_cell.length_a   1.000
_cell.length_b   1.000
_cell.length_c   1.000
_cell.angle_alpha   90.00
_cell.angle_beta   90.00
_cell.angle_gamma   90.00
#
_symmetry.space_group_name_H-M   'P 1'
#
loop_
_entity.id
_entity.type
_entity.pdbx_description
1 polymer ?
#
loop_
_entity_poly.entity_id
_entity_poly.type
_entity_poly.pdbx_seq_one_letter_code
_entity_poly.pdbx_strand_id
1 'polypeptide(L)'
;DMAESNFSKNFSQEFPNVKILKHAEILDLLLLSKIVISVGVSSSIFEAQILEKPVISVMVDHDVYGSPKSISQSCIEIKISDFDKNFSKLVNDSQSYQQVVQNANNELKENFDNIGQSAKKILDSLKNLKDKNS
;
A
#
# COMPACT_ATOMS: atom_id res chain seq x y z
N ASP A 1 27.23 -1.33 -1.42
CA ASP A 1 27.91 -0.98 -0.19
C ASP A 1 28.13 -2.24 0.66
N MET A 2 29.36 -2.44 1.23
CA MET A 2 29.72 -3.68 1.96
C MET A 2 28.81 -3.94 3.19
N ALA A 3 28.40 -2.89 3.89
CA ALA A 3 27.55 -3.02 5.08
C ALA A 3 26.15 -3.56 4.74
N GLU A 4 25.54 -3.08 3.67
CA GLU A 4 24.23 -3.58 3.19
C GLU A 4 24.31 -5.03 2.69
N SER A 5 25.43 -5.41 2.05
CA SER A 5 25.63 -6.78 1.58
C SER A 5 25.72 -7.76 2.77
N ASN A 6 26.38 -7.38 3.84
CA ASN A 6 26.51 -8.21 5.05
C ASN A 6 25.19 -8.31 5.81
N PHE A 7 24.44 -7.20 5.94
CA PHE A 7 23.10 -7.21 6.56
C PHE A 7 22.17 -8.16 5.81
N SER A 8 22.06 -8.02 4.49
CA SER A 8 21.18 -8.86 3.67
C SER A 8 21.51 -10.35 3.77
N LYS A 9 22.81 -10.69 3.80
CA LYS A 9 23.26 -12.07 3.95
C LYS A 9 22.92 -12.65 5.32
N ASN A 10 23.25 -11.93 6.38
CA ASN A 10 22.98 -12.37 7.75
C ASN A 10 21.46 -12.52 7.98
N PHE A 11 20.67 -11.56 7.52
CA PHE A 11 19.22 -11.58 7.64
C PHE A 11 18.60 -12.77 6.91
N SER A 12 19.05 -13.07 5.67
CA SER A 12 18.54 -14.21 4.90
C SER A 12 18.95 -15.56 5.49
N GLN A 13 20.06 -15.63 6.24
CA GLN A 13 20.45 -16.86 6.96
C GLN A 13 19.57 -17.08 8.19
N GLU A 14 19.25 -16.02 8.92
CA GLU A 14 18.39 -16.09 10.10
C GLU A 14 16.93 -16.33 9.74
N PHE A 15 16.47 -15.76 8.62
CA PHE A 15 15.08 -15.85 8.14
C PHE A 15 15.02 -16.40 6.72
N PRO A 16 15.14 -17.74 6.52
CA PRO A 16 15.26 -18.33 5.18
C PRO A 16 14.03 -18.14 4.29
N ASN A 17 12.87 -17.84 4.87
CA ASN A 17 11.62 -17.58 4.16
C ASN A 17 11.45 -16.10 3.76
N VAL A 18 12.39 -15.23 4.12
CA VAL A 18 12.38 -13.81 3.79
C VAL A 18 13.38 -13.53 2.68
N LYS A 19 12.94 -12.78 1.67
CA LYS A 19 13.79 -12.31 0.58
C LYS A 19 13.91 -10.80 0.64
N ILE A 20 15.14 -10.29 0.63
CA ILE A 20 15.43 -8.87 0.51
C ILE A 20 15.69 -8.58 -0.96
N LEU A 21 14.86 -7.74 -1.57
CA LEU A 21 15.00 -7.32 -2.96
C LEU A 21 15.43 -5.85 -2.98
N LYS A 22 16.54 -5.54 -3.64
CA LYS A 22 17.03 -4.18 -3.82
C LYS A 22 16.30 -3.45 -4.94
N HIS A 23 15.94 -4.19 -5.98
CA HIS A 23 15.23 -3.70 -7.15
C HIS A 23 14.17 -4.72 -7.52
N ALA A 24 12.95 -4.29 -7.64
CA ALA A 24 11.82 -5.08 -8.12
C ALA A 24 10.75 -4.15 -8.66
N GLU A 25 10.00 -4.62 -9.65
CA GLU A 25 8.79 -3.95 -10.09
C GLU A 25 7.73 -4.12 -9.00
N ILE A 26 7.30 -3.00 -8.42
CA ILE A 26 6.37 -3.01 -7.29
C ILE A 26 5.06 -3.70 -7.65
N LEU A 27 4.56 -3.50 -8.87
CA LEU A 27 3.31 -4.09 -9.33
C LEU A 27 3.34 -5.61 -9.30
N ASP A 28 4.45 -6.23 -9.74
CA ASP A 28 4.61 -7.68 -9.72
C ASP A 28 4.58 -8.23 -8.28
N LEU A 29 5.23 -7.54 -7.35
CA LEU A 29 5.21 -7.93 -5.94
C LEU A 29 3.80 -7.80 -5.34
N LEU A 30 3.09 -6.73 -5.65
CA LEU A 30 1.73 -6.51 -5.18
C LEU A 30 0.77 -7.57 -5.74
N LEU A 31 0.88 -7.93 -7.01
CA LEU A 31 0.05 -8.99 -7.62
C LEU A 31 0.24 -10.34 -6.93
N LEU A 32 1.46 -10.68 -6.57
CA LEU A 32 1.79 -11.94 -5.88
C LEU A 32 1.49 -11.93 -4.38
N SER A 33 1.34 -10.75 -3.77
CA SER A 33 1.11 -10.64 -2.33
C SER A 33 -0.32 -11.01 -1.94
N LYS A 34 -0.49 -11.49 -0.71
CA LYS A 34 -1.80 -11.64 -0.04
C LYS A 34 -2.08 -10.48 0.89
N ILE A 35 -1.06 -10.00 1.58
CA ILE A 35 -1.11 -8.89 2.54
C ILE A 35 0.08 -8.00 2.24
N VAL A 36 -0.09 -6.70 2.29
CA VAL A 36 0.98 -5.72 2.13
C VAL A 36 1.25 -5.04 3.47
N ILE A 37 2.52 -4.92 3.80
CA ILE A 37 2.97 -4.21 4.99
C ILE A 37 3.79 -3.01 4.53
N SER A 38 3.37 -1.83 4.94
CA SER A 38 4.09 -0.57 4.70
C SER A 38 4.63 -0.02 6.02
N VAL A 39 5.77 0.62 5.98
CA VAL A 39 6.29 1.39 7.11
C VAL A 39 6.09 2.86 6.78
N GLY A 40 5.24 3.53 7.59
CA GLY A 40 4.82 4.90 7.32
C GLY A 40 3.92 5.04 6.08
N VAL A 41 3.79 6.28 5.60
CA VAL A 41 2.93 6.63 4.46
C VAL A 41 3.68 6.40 3.14
N SER A 42 3.07 5.62 2.24
CA SER A 42 3.62 5.33 0.91
C SER A 42 2.51 5.27 -0.15
N SER A 43 2.80 5.69 -1.37
CA SER A 43 1.88 5.55 -2.51
C SER A 43 1.53 4.09 -2.82
N SER A 44 2.43 3.16 -2.51
CA SER A 44 2.20 1.72 -2.67
C SER A 44 1.02 1.19 -1.84
N ILE A 45 0.58 1.91 -0.81
CA ILE A 45 -0.64 1.60 -0.07
C ILE A 45 -1.85 1.65 -1.00
N PHE A 46 -2.01 2.72 -1.77
CA PHE A 46 -3.13 2.87 -2.72
C PHE A 46 -3.04 1.87 -3.87
N GLU A 47 -1.82 1.62 -4.39
CA GLU A 47 -1.61 0.61 -5.43
C GLU A 47 -2.03 -0.79 -4.95
N ALA A 48 -1.67 -1.15 -3.72
CA ALA A 48 -2.10 -2.40 -3.10
C ALA A 48 -3.61 -2.48 -2.94
N GLN A 49 -4.25 -1.40 -2.51
CA GLN A 49 -5.69 -1.32 -2.30
C GLN A 49 -6.48 -1.43 -3.61
N ILE A 50 -6.00 -0.80 -4.69
CA ILE A 50 -6.58 -0.95 -6.05
C ILE A 50 -6.55 -2.41 -6.51
N LEU A 51 -5.55 -3.17 -6.08
CA LEU A 51 -5.43 -4.61 -6.33
C LEU A 51 -6.15 -5.48 -5.28
N GLU A 52 -7.02 -4.88 -4.47
CA GLU A 52 -7.79 -5.55 -3.42
C GLU A 52 -6.92 -6.29 -2.39
N LYS A 53 -5.72 -5.76 -2.10
CA LYS A 53 -4.83 -6.29 -1.08
C LYS A 53 -5.04 -5.52 0.23
N PRO A 54 -5.29 -6.20 1.36
CA PRO A 54 -5.31 -5.52 2.65
C PRO A 54 -3.91 -5.01 3.00
N VAL A 55 -3.85 -3.82 3.58
CA VAL A 55 -2.61 -3.17 3.96
C VAL A 55 -2.56 -2.97 5.46
N ILE A 56 -1.41 -3.30 6.06
CA ILE A 56 -1.02 -2.89 7.40
C ILE A 56 0.02 -1.77 7.26
N SER A 57 -0.28 -0.60 7.79
CA SER A 57 0.68 0.51 7.89
C SER A 57 1.25 0.57 9.29
N VAL A 58 2.54 0.30 9.43
CA VAL A 58 3.24 0.37 10.72
C VAL A 58 3.75 1.79 10.92
N MET A 59 3.24 2.46 11.93
CA MET A 59 3.66 3.81 12.29
C MET A 59 5.00 3.80 13.00
N VAL A 60 5.90 4.68 12.58
CA VAL A 60 7.17 4.92 13.25
C VAL A 60 7.02 6.13 14.16
N ASP A 61 7.55 6.07 15.37
CA ASP A 61 7.37 7.08 16.45
C ASP A 61 7.77 8.53 16.08
N HIS A 62 8.26 8.75 14.88
CA HIS A 62 8.70 10.06 14.38
C HIS A 62 7.83 10.64 13.27
N ASP A 63 6.66 10.08 12.98
CA ASP A 63 5.75 10.67 12.01
C ASP A 63 5.08 11.93 12.59
N VAL A 64 5.82 13.04 12.49
CA VAL A 64 5.44 14.38 12.98
C VAL A 64 4.16 14.90 12.32
N TYR A 65 3.80 14.36 11.18
CA TYR A 65 2.69 14.86 10.35
C TYR A 65 1.41 14.05 10.40
N GLY A 66 1.42 12.88 11.06
CA GLY A 66 0.27 11.97 11.04
C GLY A 66 -0.06 11.45 9.64
N SER A 67 -0.83 10.39 9.55
CA SER A 67 -1.30 9.90 8.26
C SER A 67 -2.47 10.74 7.77
N PRO A 68 -2.54 11.03 6.44
CA PRO A 68 -3.76 11.56 5.85
C PRO A 68 -4.97 10.68 6.20
N LYS A 69 -6.13 11.28 6.42
CA LYS A 69 -7.36 10.53 6.77
C LYS A 69 -7.66 9.41 5.79
N SER A 70 -7.45 9.66 4.50
CA SER A 70 -7.62 8.65 3.43
C SER A 70 -6.77 7.39 3.63
N ILE A 71 -5.60 7.50 4.25
CA ILE A 71 -4.74 6.36 4.57
C ILE A 71 -5.18 5.72 5.88
N SER A 72 -5.39 6.50 6.95
CA SER A 72 -5.76 5.97 8.26
C SER A 72 -7.13 5.24 8.27
N GLN A 73 -8.02 5.56 7.33
CA GLN A 73 -9.32 4.92 7.19
C GLN A 73 -9.31 3.73 6.23
N SER A 74 -8.37 3.70 5.29
CA SER A 74 -8.29 2.69 4.23
C SER A 74 -7.39 1.50 4.54
N CYS A 75 -6.55 1.57 5.55
CA CYS A 75 -5.66 0.49 5.96
C CYS A 75 -5.69 0.28 7.48
N ILE A 76 -5.08 -0.81 7.95
CA ILE A 76 -4.86 -1.04 9.38
C ILE A 76 -3.61 -0.27 9.80
N GLU A 77 -3.80 0.88 10.43
CA GLU A 77 -2.70 1.70 10.95
C GLU A 77 -2.39 1.31 12.40
N ILE A 78 -1.17 0.89 12.67
CA ILE A 78 -0.77 0.32 13.97
C ILE A 78 0.62 0.75 14.41
N LYS A 79 0.86 0.67 15.71
CA LYS A 79 2.21 0.65 16.26
C LYS A 79 2.84 -0.74 16.09
N ILE A 80 4.16 -0.81 16.07
CA ILE A 80 4.89 -2.08 15.93
C ILE A 80 4.51 -3.09 17.04
N SER A 81 4.18 -2.63 18.23
CA SER A 81 3.71 -3.47 19.36
C SER A 81 2.43 -4.25 19.07
N ASP A 82 1.59 -3.76 18.17
CA ASP A 82 0.31 -4.36 17.83
C ASP A 82 0.36 -5.21 16.55
N PHE A 83 1.55 -5.34 15.97
CA PHE A 83 1.73 -5.99 14.68
C PHE A 83 1.27 -7.45 14.67
N ASP A 84 1.78 -8.27 15.58
CA ASP A 84 1.50 -9.71 15.62
C ASP A 84 0.01 -10.01 15.74
N LYS A 85 -0.69 -9.24 16.59
CA LYS A 85 -2.14 -9.38 16.79
C LYS A 85 -2.92 -9.09 15.50
N ASN A 86 -2.61 -7.97 14.85
CA ASN A 86 -3.35 -7.55 13.64
C ASN A 86 -3.00 -8.41 12.43
N PHE A 87 -1.73 -8.76 12.26
CA PHE A 87 -1.29 -9.67 11.20
C PHE A 87 -1.92 -11.05 11.34
N SER A 88 -1.86 -11.65 12.54
CA SER A 88 -2.47 -12.95 12.81
C SER A 88 -3.98 -12.93 12.55
N LYS A 89 -4.65 -11.84 12.88
CA LYS A 89 -6.08 -11.69 12.60
C LYS A 89 -6.36 -11.70 11.10
N LEU A 90 -5.61 -10.94 10.29
CA LEU A 90 -5.78 -10.93 8.83
C LEU A 90 -5.48 -12.28 8.18
N VAL A 91 -4.48 -13.01 8.69
CA VAL A 91 -4.11 -14.33 8.14
C VAL A 91 -5.16 -15.40 8.45
N ASN A 92 -5.73 -15.37 9.66
CA ASN A 92 -6.56 -16.46 10.18
C ASN A 92 -8.07 -16.20 10.12
N ASP A 93 -8.49 -14.95 9.87
CA ASP A 93 -9.89 -14.56 9.84
C ASP A 93 -10.24 -13.93 8.48
N SER A 94 -10.90 -14.71 7.64
CA SER A 94 -11.34 -14.29 6.32
C SER A 94 -12.34 -13.13 6.36
N GLN A 95 -13.16 -13.01 7.40
CA GLN A 95 -14.09 -11.91 7.55
C GLN A 95 -13.34 -10.60 7.82
N SER A 96 -12.35 -10.62 8.71
CA SER A 96 -11.48 -9.47 8.95
C SER A 96 -10.71 -9.05 7.70
N TYR A 97 -10.20 -10.02 6.94
CA TYR A 97 -9.56 -9.75 5.65
C TYR A 97 -10.51 -8.99 4.70
N GLN A 98 -11.70 -9.54 4.46
CA GLN A 98 -12.69 -8.94 3.58
C GLN A 98 -13.13 -7.55 4.05
N GLN A 99 -13.27 -7.34 5.35
CA GLN A 99 -13.64 -6.04 5.89
C GLN A 99 -12.60 -4.96 5.61
N VAL A 100 -11.30 -5.29 5.73
CA VAL A 100 -10.22 -4.33 5.41
C VAL A 100 -10.23 -3.98 3.92
N VAL A 101 -10.38 -4.97 3.03
CA VAL A 101 -10.49 -4.74 1.59
C VAL A 101 -11.71 -3.87 1.27
N GLN A 102 -12.86 -4.15 1.89
CA GLN A 102 -14.08 -3.36 1.68
C GLN A 102 -13.93 -1.90 2.15
N ASN A 103 -13.31 -1.69 3.30
CA ASN A 103 -13.03 -0.34 3.81
C ASN A 103 -12.12 0.43 2.82
N ALA A 104 -11.05 -0.21 2.35
CA ALA A 104 -10.15 0.37 1.36
C ALA A 104 -10.89 0.74 0.05
N ASN A 105 -11.74 -0.14 -0.46
CA ASN A 105 -12.53 0.11 -1.66
C ASN A 105 -13.50 1.29 -1.48
N ASN A 106 -14.10 1.46 -0.32
CA ASN A 106 -14.97 2.58 -0.03
C ASN A 106 -14.18 3.90 -0.03
N GLU A 107 -13.04 3.95 0.67
CA GLU A 107 -12.17 5.11 0.72
C GLU A 107 -11.62 5.50 -0.67
N LEU A 108 -11.25 4.50 -1.48
CA LEU A 108 -10.80 4.74 -2.85
C LEU A 108 -11.90 5.41 -3.69
N LYS A 109 -13.15 4.96 -3.55
CA LYS A 109 -14.29 5.53 -4.28
C LYS A 109 -14.62 6.96 -3.84
N GLU A 110 -14.45 7.26 -2.56
CA GLU A 110 -14.74 8.59 -2.01
C GLU A 110 -13.65 9.61 -2.31
N ASN A 111 -12.38 9.18 -2.36
CA ASN A 111 -11.24 10.08 -2.46
C ASN A 111 -10.55 10.11 -3.82
N PHE A 112 -10.84 9.13 -4.69
CA PHE A 112 -10.20 9.03 -6.01
C PHE A 112 -11.23 8.92 -7.12
N ASP A 113 -11.34 9.96 -7.91
CA ASP A 113 -12.13 9.93 -9.17
C ASP A 113 -11.36 9.21 -10.26
N ASN A 114 -12.10 8.44 -11.06
CA ASN A 114 -11.59 7.94 -12.35
C ASN A 114 -10.44 6.96 -12.29
N ILE A 115 -10.39 6.11 -11.27
CA ILE A 115 -9.39 5.04 -11.21
C ILE A 115 -9.37 4.26 -12.53
N GLY A 116 -8.20 4.20 -13.17
CA GLY A 116 -8.00 3.55 -14.47
C GLY A 116 -8.43 4.38 -15.69
N GLN A 117 -9.06 5.55 -15.53
CA GLN A 117 -9.52 6.42 -16.63
C GLN A 117 -8.93 7.84 -16.59
N SER A 118 -8.05 8.13 -15.66
CA SER A 118 -7.51 9.48 -15.44
C SER A 118 -6.83 10.05 -16.68
N ALA A 119 -6.01 9.27 -17.37
CA ALA A 119 -5.32 9.70 -18.59
C ALA A 119 -6.31 10.09 -19.70
N LYS A 120 -7.36 9.28 -19.91
CA LYS A 120 -8.40 9.58 -20.90
C LYS A 120 -9.13 10.87 -20.57
N LYS A 121 -9.54 11.07 -19.32
CA LYS A 121 -10.24 12.29 -18.90
C LYS A 121 -9.39 13.55 -19.02
N ILE A 122 -8.09 13.46 -18.70
CA ILE A 122 -7.15 14.56 -18.89
C ILE A 122 -7.07 14.91 -20.38
N LEU A 123 -6.90 13.93 -21.26
CA LEU A 123 -6.86 14.16 -22.71
C LEU A 123 -8.14 14.79 -23.25
N ASP A 124 -9.30 14.32 -22.81
CA ASP A 124 -10.60 14.87 -23.23
C ASP A 124 -10.77 16.30 -22.72
N SER A 125 -10.32 16.62 -21.50
CA SER A 125 -10.32 17.98 -20.97
C SER A 125 -9.41 18.91 -21.76
N LEU A 126 -8.22 18.47 -22.15
CA LEU A 126 -7.28 19.24 -22.95
C LEU A 126 -7.81 19.51 -24.36
N LYS A 127 -8.48 18.56 -25.02
CA LYS A 127 -9.14 18.75 -26.32
C LYS A 127 -10.23 19.81 -26.21
N ASN A 128 -11.10 19.71 -25.21
CA ASN A 128 -12.18 20.68 -24.99
C ASN A 128 -11.67 22.10 -24.73
N LEU A 129 -10.50 22.27 -24.10
CA LEU A 129 -9.87 23.58 -23.92
C LEU A 129 -9.32 24.15 -25.23
N LYS A 130 -8.78 23.31 -26.11
CA LYS A 130 -8.28 23.72 -27.41
C LYS A 130 -9.43 24.22 -28.30
N ASP A 131 -10.55 23.49 -28.33
CA ASP A 131 -11.72 23.82 -29.16
C ASP A 131 -12.42 25.11 -28.71
N LYS A 132 -12.31 25.49 -27.42
CA LYS A 132 -12.84 26.77 -26.90
C LYS A 132 -12.00 27.97 -27.19
N ASN A 133 -10.74 27.77 -27.54
CA ASN A 133 -9.77 28.87 -27.84
C ASN A 133 -9.44 28.99 -29.34
N SER A 134 -10.13 28.26 -30.22
CA SER A 134 -10.07 28.33 -31.68
C SER A 134 -11.31 28.98 -32.22
#